data_5862fe73f9386c4950dee4cc7809c0c5
#
_entry.id   5862fe73f9386c4950dee4cc7809c0c5
#
_cell.length_a   1.000
_cell.length_b   1.000
_cell.length_c   1.000
_cell.angle_alpha   90.00
_cell.angle_beta   90.00
_cell.angle_gamma   90.00
#
_symmetry.space_group_name_H-M   'P 1'
#
loop_
_entity.id
_entity.type
_entity.pdbx_description
1 polymer ?
#
loop_
_entity_poly.entity_id
_entity_poly.type
_entity_poly.pdbx_seq_one_letter_code
_entity_poly.pdbx_strand_id
1 'polypeptide(L)'
;MPAGGWFRLEVRQRRGDSVVAQTHIEHLGIGEVFVVTGQSNSANHGEELQKPQSGWVTTFDGSRWRPALDPQPGASGGGGSFLPPFGDALSKRLGVPVGLVACGIGATSVREWLPKGSRFPNPPTLTQRVRRLDSGEWESDGAAFEGLVSRLTPLGPGGFRAVLWHQGESDANQADASRTLAGARYREYLSTVIQESRRRIGWEPPWFVAQVSYHVPGDEASADIRAAQASLWQEGIALEGPDSDALKGPLRDSGGKGVHFSGPGLREHGKRWADKVGAWIASPAAHRNSTTQ
;
A
#
# COMPACT_ATOMS: atom_id res chain seq x y z
N MET A 1 20.86 7.56 15.83
CA MET A 1 21.17 6.14 16.08
C MET A 1 21.47 5.52 14.72
N PRO A 2 22.39 4.55 14.60
CA PRO A 2 22.63 3.89 13.32
C PRO A 2 21.39 3.08 12.91
N ALA A 3 21.16 2.95 11.60
CA ALA A 3 20.14 2.05 11.08
C ALA A 3 20.52 0.57 11.35
N GLY A 4 19.51 -0.29 11.44
CA GLY A 4 19.68 -1.73 11.62
C GLY A 4 19.49 -2.21 13.06
N GLY A 5 19.01 -3.44 13.17
CA GLY A 5 18.80 -4.12 14.45
C GLY A 5 17.68 -3.58 15.31
N TRP A 6 17.59 -4.17 16.48
CA TRP A 6 16.71 -3.72 17.56
C TRP A 6 17.54 -3.07 18.65
N PHE A 7 17.11 -1.92 19.12
CA PHE A 7 17.76 -1.16 20.15
C PHE A 7 16.88 -1.09 21.41
N ARG A 8 17.53 -0.95 22.56
CA ARG A 8 16.89 -0.47 23.78
C ARG A 8 17.17 1.02 23.91
N LEU A 9 16.13 1.84 23.96
CA LEU A 9 16.21 3.26 24.26
C LEU A 9 15.92 3.47 25.75
N GLU A 10 16.88 4.03 26.47
CA GLU A 10 16.72 4.40 27.88
C GLU A 10 16.66 5.92 28.00
N VAL A 11 15.65 6.44 28.69
CA VAL A 11 15.46 7.86 28.99
C VAL A 11 15.61 8.06 30.50
N ARG A 12 16.55 8.93 30.89
CA ARG A 12 16.85 9.23 32.28
C ARG A 12 16.63 10.73 32.56
N GLN A 13 15.81 11.04 33.56
CA GLN A 13 15.72 12.38 34.12
C GLN A 13 16.77 12.53 35.21
N ARG A 14 17.58 13.59 35.11
CA ARG A 14 18.63 13.87 36.09
C ARG A 14 18.37 15.19 36.84
N ARG A 15 18.80 15.23 38.09
CA ARG A 15 18.94 16.45 38.90
C ARG A 15 20.38 16.49 39.38
N GLY A 16 21.23 17.35 38.76
CA GLY A 16 22.69 17.26 38.89
C GLY A 16 23.15 15.88 38.39
N ASP A 17 24.01 15.22 39.17
CA ASP A 17 24.53 13.88 38.81
C ASP A 17 23.59 12.74 39.18
N SER A 18 22.51 13.00 39.92
CA SER A 18 21.57 11.96 40.37
C SER A 18 20.49 11.71 39.34
N VAL A 19 20.21 10.41 39.03
CA VAL A 19 19.04 9.97 38.24
C VAL A 19 17.82 9.95 39.16
N VAL A 20 16.84 10.81 38.88
CA VAL A 20 15.60 10.91 39.68
C VAL A 20 14.43 10.15 39.11
N ALA A 21 14.45 9.83 37.80
CA ALA A 21 13.49 8.93 37.14
C ALA A 21 14.13 8.34 35.89
N GLN A 22 13.70 7.14 35.54
CA GLN A 22 14.11 6.49 34.29
C GLN A 22 12.96 5.65 33.71
N THR A 23 12.96 5.53 32.39
CA THR A 23 12.10 4.63 31.64
C THR A 23 12.85 4.08 30.43
N HIS A 24 12.34 3.04 29.81
CA HIS A 24 12.96 2.49 28.60
C HIS A 24 11.91 1.99 27.62
N ILE A 25 12.32 1.91 26.36
CA ILE A 25 11.60 1.27 25.28
C ILE A 25 12.46 0.11 24.80
N GLU A 26 11.92 -1.10 24.87
CA GLU A 26 12.53 -2.28 24.27
C GLU A 26 12.14 -2.36 22.79
N HIS A 27 12.97 -3.00 21.97
CA HIS A 27 12.69 -3.26 20.56
C HIS A 27 12.40 -1.98 19.74
N LEU A 28 13.21 -0.95 19.88
CA LEU A 28 13.20 0.19 18.98
C LEU A 28 13.92 -0.18 17.69
N GLY A 29 13.19 -0.25 16.58
CA GLY A 29 13.77 -0.47 15.25
C GLY A 29 14.13 0.85 14.57
N ILE A 30 15.30 0.92 13.95
CA ILE A 30 15.69 2.01 13.05
C ILE A 30 15.81 1.43 11.65
N GLY A 31 14.82 1.67 10.81
CA GLY A 31 14.72 1.06 9.51
C GLY A 31 13.75 1.78 8.58
N GLU A 32 13.15 1.05 7.66
CA GLU A 32 12.27 1.57 6.63
C GLU A 32 10.79 1.30 6.97
N VAL A 33 9.92 2.28 6.73
CA VAL A 33 8.47 2.14 6.95
C VAL A 33 7.74 2.35 5.61
N PHE A 34 6.75 1.49 5.32
CA PHE A 34 5.93 1.57 4.12
C PHE A 34 4.44 1.54 4.46
N VAL A 35 3.67 2.34 3.73
CA VAL A 35 2.21 2.28 3.77
C VAL A 35 1.73 1.50 2.56
N VAL A 36 0.89 0.48 2.77
CA VAL A 36 0.38 -0.40 1.71
C VAL A 36 -1.12 -0.23 1.60
N THR A 37 -1.58 0.16 0.41
CA THR A 37 -2.98 0.51 0.16
C THR A 37 -3.43 0.11 -1.25
N GLY A 38 -4.72 0.20 -1.50
CA GLY A 38 -5.38 -0.24 -2.73
C GLY A 38 -6.53 -1.19 -2.43
N GLN A 39 -6.72 -2.23 -3.28
CA GLN A 39 -7.83 -3.15 -3.08
C GLN A 39 -7.41 -4.51 -2.49
N SER A 40 -8.17 -5.56 -2.72
CA SER A 40 -8.05 -6.85 -2.02
C SER A 40 -6.64 -7.45 -2.01
N ASN A 41 -5.90 -7.39 -3.11
CA ASN A 41 -4.54 -7.92 -3.21
C ASN A 41 -3.48 -7.05 -2.50
N SER A 42 -3.84 -5.86 -1.99
CA SER A 42 -3.04 -5.07 -1.03
C SER A 42 -3.51 -5.23 0.42
N ALA A 43 -4.49 -6.09 0.66
CA ALA A 43 -5.14 -6.32 1.94
C ALA A 43 -5.08 -7.81 2.31
N ASN A 44 -5.97 -8.27 3.19
CA ASN A 44 -5.96 -9.62 3.74
C ASN A 44 -6.93 -10.56 2.99
N HIS A 45 -6.74 -10.73 1.69
CA HIS A 45 -7.63 -11.57 0.88
C HIS A 45 -6.92 -12.75 0.20
N GLY A 46 -5.61 -12.92 0.41
CA GLY A 46 -4.89 -14.09 -0.07
C GLY A 46 -5.28 -15.38 0.65
N GLU A 47 -5.03 -16.49 -0.01
CA GLU A 47 -5.51 -17.81 0.40
C GLU A 47 -4.85 -18.33 1.69
N GLU A 48 -3.57 -18.00 1.93
CA GLU A 48 -2.75 -18.52 3.02
C GLU A 48 -2.23 -17.40 3.91
N LEU A 49 -2.51 -17.46 5.22
CA LEU A 49 -1.95 -16.53 6.20
C LEU A 49 -0.43 -16.57 6.18
N GLN A 50 0.20 -15.42 6.04
CA GLN A 50 1.65 -15.27 6.05
C GLN A 50 2.13 -14.75 7.41
N LYS A 51 3.36 -15.05 7.74
CA LYS A 51 4.06 -14.52 8.91
C LYS A 51 5.50 -14.19 8.53
N PRO A 52 6.15 -13.22 9.18
CA PRO A 52 7.57 -12.98 8.98
C PRO A 52 8.39 -14.21 9.34
N GLN A 53 9.42 -14.51 8.55
CA GLN A 53 10.41 -15.53 8.84
C GLN A 53 11.58 -14.95 9.65
N SER A 54 11.78 -13.63 9.56
CA SER A 54 12.74 -12.88 10.35
C SER A 54 12.03 -12.17 11.51
N GLY A 55 12.73 -11.86 12.58
CA GLY A 55 12.24 -10.99 13.65
C GLY A 55 12.25 -9.50 13.29
N TRP A 56 12.39 -9.13 12.02
CA TRP A 56 12.69 -7.77 11.58
C TRP A 56 11.52 -7.07 10.88
N VAL A 57 10.33 -7.69 10.84
CA VAL A 57 9.16 -7.14 10.17
C VAL A 57 8.06 -6.89 11.19
N THR A 58 7.64 -5.63 11.28
CA THR A 58 6.58 -5.19 12.17
C THR A 58 5.44 -4.52 11.41
N THR A 59 4.26 -4.49 12.01
CA THR A 59 3.09 -3.78 11.48
C THR A 59 2.53 -2.83 12.53
N PHE A 60 2.04 -1.67 12.08
CA PHE A 60 1.39 -0.67 12.94
C PHE A 60 -0.12 -0.90 12.98
N ASP A 61 -0.68 -1.14 14.19
CA ASP A 61 -2.11 -1.41 14.35
C ASP A 61 -2.97 -0.13 14.53
N GLY A 62 -2.35 1.04 14.49
CA GLY A 62 -2.98 2.34 14.72
C GLY A 62 -2.58 2.95 16.08
N SER A 63 -2.03 2.15 16.98
CA SER A 63 -1.58 2.58 18.31
C SER A 63 -0.16 2.14 18.64
N ARG A 64 0.24 0.96 18.17
CA ARG A 64 1.55 0.35 18.47
C ARG A 64 2.07 -0.51 17.33
N TRP A 65 3.36 -0.71 17.31
CA TRP A 65 4.05 -1.67 16.46
C TRP A 65 3.99 -3.08 17.07
N ARG A 66 3.77 -4.09 16.23
CA ARG A 66 3.75 -5.50 16.60
C ARG A 66 4.32 -6.37 15.47
N PRO A 67 4.68 -7.64 15.68
CA PRO A 67 5.07 -8.53 14.60
C PRO A 67 4.03 -8.55 13.46
N ALA A 68 4.48 -8.51 12.21
CA ALA A 68 3.60 -8.42 11.03
C ALA A 68 2.95 -9.77 10.69
N LEU A 69 2.14 -10.29 11.59
CA LEU A 69 1.36 -11.53 11.39
C LEU A 69 0.05 -11.20 10.66
N ASP A 70 -0.32 -12.00 9.66
CA ASP A 70 -1.64 -11.90 9.03
C ASP A 70 -2.77 -12.39 9.96
N PRO A 71 -3.97 -11.80 9.86
CA PRO A 71 -4.30 -10.67 9.00
C PRO A 71 -3.73 -9.34 9.50
N GLN A 72 -3.29 -8.50 8.54
CA GLN A 72 -2.69 -7.21 8.84
C GLN A 72 -3.72 -6.22 9.39
N PRO A 73 -3.43 -5.50 10.49
CA PRO A 73 -4.36 -4.54 11.07
C PRO A 73 -4.56 -3.32 10.17
N GLY A 74 -5.80 -2.85 10.06
CA GLY A 74 -6.17 -1.67 9.28
C GLY A 74 -6.47 -1.93 7.81
N ALA A 75 -6.24 -3.14 7.31
CA ALA A 75 -6.68 -3.60 6.00
C ALA A 75 -7.88 -4.52 6.10
N SER A 76 -8.73 -4.56 5.07
CA SER A 76 -9.90 -5.43 5.02
C SER A 76 -9.53 -6.90 4.78
N GLY A 77 -10.47 -7.80 5.11
CA GLY A 77 -10.32 -9.25 4.94
C GLY A 77 -9.71 -9.94 6.15
N GLY A 78 -9.70 -11.26 6.14
CA GLY A 78 -9.21 -12.12 7.22
C GLY A 78 -8.23 -13.20 6.76
N GLY A 79 -7.81 -13.17 5.49
CA GLY A 79 -6.85 -14.08 4.88
C GLY A 79 -5.41 -13.56 4.91
N GLY A 80 -4.59 -14.08 4.01
CA GLY A 80 -3.18 -13.73 3.89
C GLY A 80 -2.92 -12.44 3.10
N SER A 81 -1.70 -11.92 3.26
CA SER A 81 -1.20 -10.75 2.54
C SER A 81 0.23 -10.96 2.04
N PHE A 82 0.66 -10.17 1.07
CA PHE A 82 2.06 -10.16 0.64
C PHE A 82 2.98 -9.36 1.59
N LEU A 83 2.44 -8.72 2.61
CA LEU A 83 3.16 -7.79 3.46
C LEU A 83 4.28 -8.47 4.27
N PRO A 84 4.04 -9.59 4.99
CA PRO A 84 5.12 -10.27 5.70
C PRO A 84 6.26 -10.72 4.77
N PRO A 85 6.02 -11.42 3.63
CA PRO A 85 7.09 -11.78 2.71
C PRO A 85 7.78 -10.58 2.04
N PHE A 86 7.07 -9.48 1.78
CA PHE A 86 7.70 -8.23 1.33
C PHE A 86 8.68 -7.68 2.35
N GLY A 87 8.25 -7.58 3.61
CA GLY A 87 9.08 -7.10 4.70
C GLY A 87 10.34 -7.96 4.90
N ASP A 88 10.20 -9.29 4.88
CA ASP A 88 11.34 -10.22 5.00
C ASP A 88 12.34 -10.05 3.84
N ALA A 89 11.85 -10.02 2.60
CA ALA A 89 12.72 -9.88 1.43
C ALA A 89 13.46 -8.53 1.44
N LEU A 90 12.76 -7.45 1.82
CA LEU A 90 13.35 -6.13 1.87
C LEU A 90 14.32 -5.97 3.05
N SER A 91 13.97 -6.44 4.25
CA SER A 91 14.84 -6.38 5.42
C SER A 91 16.14 -7.16 5.21
N LYS A 92 16.04 -8.34 4.57
CA LYS A 92 17.23 -9.12 4.17
C LYS A 92 18.12 -8.34 3.20
N ARG A 93 17.53 -7.63 2.24
CA ARG A 93 18.27 -6.86 1.23
C ARG A 93 18.97 -5.63 1.82
N LEU A 94 18.29 -4.93 2.73
CA LEU A 94 18.76 -3.65 3.28
C LEU A 94 19.55 -3.80 4.59
N GLY A 95 19.43 -4.92 5.28
CA GLY A 95 20.04 -5.13 6.60
C GLY A 95 19.41 -4.28 7.71
N VAL A 96 18.12 -3.87 7.56
CA VAL A 96 17.40 -3.02 8.53
C VAL A 96 15.98 -3.56 8.78
N PRO A 97 15.37 -3.25 9.94
CA PRO A 97 13.97 -3.55 10.20
C PRO A 97 13.03 -2.89 9.19
N VAL A 98 11.89 -3.54 8.92
CA VAL A 98 10.83 -3.03 8.05
C VAL A 98 9.53 -2.92 8.82
N GLY A 99 8.96 -1.71 8.85
CA GLY A 99 7.65 -1.39 9.39
C GLY A 99 6.60 -1.28 8.29
N LEU A 100 5.42 -1.84 8.53
CA LEU A 100 4.32 -1.89 7.57
C LEU A 100 3.07 -1.23 8.15
N VAL A 101 2.37 -0.44 7.35
CA VAL A 101 1.10 0.18 7.69
C VAL A 101 0.09 -0.19 6.61
N ALA A 102 -0.77 -1.15 6.91
CA ALA A 102 -1.76 -1.65 5.97
C ALA A 102 -3.05 -0.83 6.05
N CYS A 103 -3.65 -0.52 4.88
CA CYS A 103 -4.93 0.17 4.78
C CYS A 103 -5.70 -0.15 3.48
N GLY A 104 -5.40 -1.27 2.83
CA GLY A 104 -6.14 -1.72 1.64
C GLY A 104 -7.59 -2.12 1.95
N ILE A 105 -8.51 -1.87 1.00
CA ILE A 105 -9.93 -2.15 1.14
C ILE A 105 -10.39 -3.00 -0.05
N GLY A 106 -10.88 -4.22 0.21
CA GLY A 106 -11.29 -5.17 -0.80
C GLY A 106 -12.35 -4.63 -1.76
N ALA A 107 -12.23 -5.01 -3.03
CA ALA A 107 -13.14 -4.71 -4.13
C ALA A 107 -13.41 -3.21 -4.40
N THR A 108 -12.52 -2.32 -3.95
CA THR A 108 -12.68 -0.88 -4.20
C THR A 108 -12.17 -0.47 -5.57
N SER A 109 -12.94 0.36 -6.26
CA SER A 109 -12.54 1.15 -7.43
C SER A 109 -11.74 2.37 -6.98
N VAL A 110 -10.88 2.92 -7.84
CA VAL A 110 -10.17 4.19 -7.59
C VAL A 110 -11.14 5.34 -7.29
N ARG A 111 -12.37 5.28 -7.80
CA ARG A 111 -13.45 6.27 -7.53
C ARG A 111 -13.81 6.38 -6.05
N GLU A 112 -13.78 5.27 -5.33
CA GLU A 112 -14.06 5.23 -3.88
C GLU A 112 -12.93 5.83 -3.04
N TRP A 113 -11.72 5.92 -3.60
CA TRP A 113 -10.54 6.53 -2.96
C TRP A 113 -10.42 8.03 -3.19
N LEU A 114 -11.29 8.62 -4.02
CA LEU A 114 -11.31 10.07 -4.22
C LEU A 114 -11.74 10.81 -2.94
N PRO A 115 -11.27 12.04 -2.73
CA PRO A 115 -11.75 12.90 -1.65
C PRO A 115 -13.27 13.07 -1.69
N LYS A 116 -13.85 13.32 -0.52
CA LYS A 116 -15.29 13.60 -0.40
C LYS A 116 -15.73 14.70 -1.34
N GLY A 117 -16.84 14.48 -2.02
CA GLY A 117 -17.44 15.45 -2.96
C GLY A 117 -16.90 15.36 -4.39
N SER A 118 -15.90 14.50 -4.66
CA SER A 118 -15.42 14.24 -6.03
C SER A 118 -16.49 13.53 -6.83
N ARG A 119 -16.77 14.05 -8.05
CA ARG A 119 -17.86 13.56 -8.91
C ARG A 119 -17.34 12.77 -10.10
N PHE A 120 -18.15 11.82 -10.55
CA PHE A 120 -17.88 10.99 -11.71
C PHE A 120 -19.18 10.47 -12.36
N PRO A 121 -19.16 10.17 -13.68
CA PRO A 121 -20.38 9.89 -14.43
C PRO A 121 -20.97 8.49 -14.19
N ASN A 122 -20.13 7.49 -13.89
CA ASN A 122 -20.54 6.10 -13.77
C ASN A 122 -20.09 5.47 -12.45
N PRO A 123 -20.93 4.63 -11.80
CA PRO A 123 -20.61 4.06 -10.51
C PRO A 123 -19.51 2.99 -10.60
N PRO A 124 -18.79 2.73 -9.48
CA PRO A 124 -18.03 1.50 -9.31
C PRO A 124 -18.98 0.29 -9.18
N THR A 125 -18.38 -0.92 -9.18
CA THR A 125 -19.15 -2.16 -8.98
C THR A 125 -19.79 -2.21 -7.60
N LEU A 126 -19.04 -1.82 -6.56
CA LEU A 126 -19.57 -1.64 -5.22
C LEU A 126 -19.86 -0.14 -4.97
N THR A 127 -21.02 0.15 -4.40
CA THR A 127 -21.50 1.52 -4.24
C THR A 127 -21.61 1.97 -2.77
N GLN A 128 -21.00 1.23 -1.83
CA GLN A 128 -21.10 1.55 -0.40
C GLN A 128 -20.37 2.83 0.02
N ARG A 129 -19.42 3.33 -0.79
CA ARG A 129 -18.61 4.53 -0.50
C ARG A 129 -18.85 5.64 -1.52
N VAL A 130 -19.94 5.53 -2.27
CA VAL A 130 -20.33 6.53 -3.25
C VAL A 130 -21.84 6.74 -3.17
N ARG A 131 -22.31 7.90 -3.57
CA ARG A 131 -23.75 8.20 -3.63
C ARG A 131 -24.15 8.71 -5.00
N ARG A 132 -25.34 8.37 -5.45
CA ARG A 132 -25.92 8.92 -6.65
C ARG A 132 -26.53 10.31 -6.34
N LEU A 133 -26.28 11.26 -7.22
CA LEU A 133 -26.84 12.63 -7.13
C LEU A 133 -28.10 12.72 -7.99
N ASP A 134 -28.92 13.76 -7.75
CA ASP A 134 -30.13 14.06 -8.54
C ASP A 134 -29.79 14.38 -10.01
N SER A 135 -28.56 14.87 -10.29
CA SER A 135 -28.03 15.06 -11.63
C SER A 135 -27.79 13.75 -12.41
N GLY A 136 -27.83 12.60 -11.74
CA GLY A 136 -27.49 11.30 -12.30
C GLY A 136 -26.02 10.93 -12.17
N GLU A 137 -25.17 11.89 -11.81
CA GLU A 137 -23.74 11.63 -11.48
C GLU A 137 -23.60 10.90 -10.15
N TRP A 138 -22.41 10.42 -9.91
CA TRP A 138 -22.01 9.81 -8.64
C TRP A 138 -20.97 10.67 -7.94
N GLU A 139 -20.91 10.55 -6.61
CA GLU A 139 -19.99 11.31 -5.77
C GLU A 139 -19.36 10.39 -4.72
N SER A 140 -18.06 10.54 -4.50
CA SER A 140 -17.34 9.86 -3.40
C SER A 140 -17.79 10.41 -2.04
N ASP A 141 -18.06 9.53 -1.08
CA ASP A 141 -18.27 9.91 0.33
C ASP A 141 -16.97 10.25 1.07
N GLY A 142 -15.81 9.94 0.45
CA GLY A 142 -14.47 10.20 0.95
C GLY A 142 -14.00 9.22 2.02
N ALA A 143 -14.75 8.20 2.41
CA ALA A 143 -14.43 7.35 3.54
C ALA A 143 -13.09 6.59 3.35
N ALA A 144 -12.81 6.05 2.15
CA ALA A 144 -11.54 5.38 1.89
C ALA A 144 -10.35 6.36 1.89
N PHE A 145 -10.53 7.55 1.31
CA PHE A 145 -9.51 8.61 1.32
C PHE A 145 -9.18 9.07 2.74
N GLU A 146 -10.17 9.37 3.57
CA GLU A 146 -9.97 9.77 4.97
C GLU A 146 -9.35 8.62 5.78
N GLY A 147 -9.73 7.37 5.49
CA GLY A 147 -9.10 6.19 6.06
C GLY A 147 -7.60 6.13 5.75
N LEU A 148 -7.19 6.37 4.50
CA LEU A 148 -5.78 6.47 4.12
C LEU A 148 -5.08 7.61 4.85
N VAL A 149 -5.62 8.84 4.80
CA VAL A 149 -5.03 10.01 5.46
C VAL A 149 -4.85 9.78 6.96
N SER A 150 -5.82 9.15 7.62
CA SER A 150 -5.74 8.82 9.06
C SER A 150 -4.61 7.86 9.40
N ARG A 151 -4.17 7.03 8.45
CA ARG A 151 -3.02 6.12 8.62
C ARG A 151 -1.69 6.80 8.32
N LEU A 152 -1.66 7.78 7.42
CA LEU A 152 -0.46 8.55 7.06
C LEU A 152 -0.11 9.60 8.11
N THR A 153 -1.09 10.34 8.61
CA THR A 153 -0.90 11.48 9.50
C THR A 153 -0.10 11.19 10.77
N PRO A 154 -0.35 10.08 11.51
CA PRO A 154 0.40 9.78 12.74
C PRO A 154 1.88 9.48 12.51
N LEU A 155 2.27 9.13 11.29
CA LEU A 155 3.66 8.82 10.96
C LEU A 155 4.51 10.09 10.84
N GLY A 156 3.89 11.22 10.52
CA GLY A 156 4.55 12.50 10.35
C GLY A 156 5.41 12.64 9.09
N PRO A 157 5.95 13.84 8.83
CA PRO A 157 6.85 14.06 7.71
C PRO A 157 8.11 13.19 7.81
N GLY A 158 8.45 12.49 6.72
CA GLY A 158 9.60 11.58 6.70
C GLY A 158 9.44 10.31 7.55
N GLY A 159 8.30 10.11 8.24
CA GLY A 159 8.07 8.96 9.11
C GLY A 159 7.77 7.64 8.36
N PHE A 160 7.65 7.69 7.05
CA PHE A 160 7.60 6.51 6.18
C PHE A 160 8.30 6.79 4.85
N ARG A 161 8.78 5.73 4.19
CA ARG A 161 9.60 5.84 2.97
C ARG A 161 8.77 6.05 1.72
N ALA A 162 7.66 5.32 1.59
CA ALA A 162 6.79 5.37 0.41
C ALA A 162 5.41 4.78 0.69
N VAL A 163 4.45 5.09 -0.20
CA VAL A 163 3.15 4.42 -0.32
C VAL A 163 3.24 3.41 -1.46
N LEU A 164 2.76 2.19 -1.22
CA LEU A 164 2.67 1.10 -2.19
C LEU A 164 1.20 0.91 -2.57
N TRP A 165 0.85 1.25 -3.81
CA TRP A 165 -0.50 1.17 -4.34
C TRP A 165 -0.69 -0.06 -5.22
N HIS A 166 -1.65 -0.91 -4.84
CA HIS A 166 -2.05 -2.09 -5.61
C HIS A 166 -3.57 -2.11 -5.79
N GLN A 167 -4.05 -1.60 -6.92
CA GLN A 167 -5.47 -1.51 -7.25
C GLN A 167 -5.62 -1.31 -8.76
N GLY A 168 -6.67 -1.86 -9.37
CA GLY A 168 -6.98 -1.74 -10.79
C GLY A 168 -8.04 -2.74 -11.24
N GLU A 169 -8.13 -3.91 -10.59
CA GLU A 169 -9.05 -4.98 -10.95
C GLU A 169 -10.51 -4.50 -10.92
N SER A 170 -10.91 -3.72 -9.90
CA SER A 170 -12.29 -3.20 -9.78
C SER A 170 -12.65 -2.08 -10.77
N ASP A 171 -11.68 -1.65 -11.58
CA ASP A 171 -11.88 -0.66 -12.65
C ASP A 171 -11.70 -1.24 -14.05
N ALA A 172 -11.05 -2.41 -14.15
CA ALA A 172 -10.81 -3.13 -15.40
C ALA A 172 -11.99 -4.05 -15.75
N ASN A 173 -12.32 -4.17 -17.03
CA ASN A 173 -13.13 -5.25 -17.64
C ASN A 173 -14.29 -5.76 -16.77
N GLN A 174 -15.11 -4.85 -16.23
CA GLN A 174 -16.23 -5.26 -15.38
C GLN A 174 -17.32 -5.98 -16.19
N ALA A 175 -17.99 -6.95 -15.58
CA ALA A 175 -19.11 -7.68 -16.20
C ALA A 175 -20.23 -6.73 -16.70
N ASP A 176 -20.50 -5.65 -15.96
CA ASP A 176 -21.26 -4.51 -16.44
C ASP A 176 -20.27 -3.46 -16.99
N ALA A 177 -20.17 -3.40 -18.31
CA ALA A 177 -19.24 -2.50 -19.01
C ALA A 177 -19.42 -1.02 -18.62
N SER A 178 -20.61 -0.61 -18.20
CA SER A 178 -20.86 0.77 -17.72
C SER A 178 -20.10 1.10 -16.44
N ARG A 179 -19.61 0.09 -15.71
CA ARG A 179 -18.84 0.22 -14.49
C ARG A 179 -17.31 0.13 -14.72
N THR A 180 -16.90 -0.32 -15.89
CA THR A 180 -15.50 -0.28 -16.32
C THR A 180 -15.06 1.17 -16.47
N LEU A 181 -13.87 1.48 -15.95
CA LEU A 181 -13.33 2.84 -16.04
C LEU A 181 -12.35 2.94 -17.23
N ALA A 182 -12.50 3.99 -18.02
CA ALA A 182 -11.52 4.30 -19.05
C ALA A 182 -10.18 4.66 -18.43
N GLY A 183 -9.07 4.21 -19.03
CA GLY A 183 -7.72 4.42 -18.50
C GLY A 183 -7.38 5.88 -18.25
N ALA A 184 -7.81 6.79 -19.13
CA ALA A 184 -7.62 8.23 -18.91
C ALA A 184 -8.26 8.73 -17.61
N ARG A 185 -9.45 8.23 -17.27
CA ARG A 185 -10.12 8.55 -16.01
C ARG A 185 -9.47 7.89 -14.82
N TYR A 186 -9.04 6.63 -14.95
CA TYR A 186 -8.27 5.95 -13.90
C TYR A 186 -7.01 6.76 -13.54
N ARG A 187 -6.24 7.18 -14.56
CA ARG A 187 -5.05 8.01 -14.38
C ARG A 187 -5.37 9.34 -13.67
N GLU A 188 -6.39 10.05 -14.13
CA GLU A 188 -6.84 11.32 -13.53
C GLU A 188 -7.20 11.14 -12.04
N TYR A 189 -8.00 10.13 -11.73
CA TYR A 189 -8.47 9.89 -10.37
C TYR A 189 -7.35 9.44 -9.44
N LEU A 190 -6.48 8.54 -9.88
CA LEU A 190 -5.35 8.13 -9.06
C LEU A 190 -4.34 9.27 -8.86
N SER A 191 -4.11 10.10 -9.88
CA SER A 191 -3.32 11.34 -9.72
C SER A 191 -3.92 12.26 -8.65
N THR A 192 -5.24 12.42 -8.64
CA THR A 192 -5.96 13.21 -7.62
C THR A 192 -5.76 12.61 -6.22
N VAL A 193 -5.90 11.29 -6.06
CA VAL A 193 -5.69 10.61 -4.76
C VAL A 193 -4.26 10.86 -4.25
N ILE A 194 -3.26 10.71 -5.12
CA ILE A 194 -1.85 10.94 -4.78
C ILE A 194 -1.63 12.40 -4.36
N GLN A 195 -2.03 13.37 -5.18
CA GLN A 195 -1.80 14.80 -4.93
C GLN A 195 -2.53 15.28 -3.67
N GLU A 196 -3.81 14.92 -3.52
CA GLU A 196 -4.60 15.33 -2.36
C GLU A 196 -4.12 14.68 -1.06
N SER A 197 -3.63 13.43 -1.10
CA SER A 197 -3.01 12.81 0.08
C SER A 197 -1.75 13.55 0.51
N ARG A 198 -0.87 13.92 -0.43
CA ARG A 198 0.32 14.75 -0.18
C ARG A 198 -0.05 16.10 0.43
N ARG A 199 -1.02 16.79 -0.16
CA ARG A 199 -1.52 18.08 0.36
C ARG A 199 -2.06 17.95 1.79
N ARG A 200 -2.80 16.89 2.08
CA ARG A 200 -3.42 16.65 3.40
C ARG A 200 -2.40 16.37 4.50
N ILE A 201 -1.31 15.68 4.20
CA ILE A 201 -0.25 15.37 5.18
C ILE A 201 0.89 16.39 5.20
N GLY A 202 0.90 17.35 4.26
CA GLY A 202 1.85 18.46 4.23
C GLY A 202 3.26 18.10 3.76
N TRP A 203 3.45 16.96 3.09
CA TRP A 203 4.72 16.56 2.47
C TRP A 203 4.49 15.58 1.32
N GLU A 204 5.52 15.31 0.51
CA GLU A 204 5.40 14.56 -0.74
C GLU A 204 6.10 13.18 -0.68
N PRO A 205 5.51 12.17 -0.01
CA PRO A 205 6.06 10.83 -0.07
C PRO A 205 6.05 10.29 -1.49
N PRO A 206 7.06 9.50 -1.89
CA PRO A 206 7.00 8.72 -3.10
C PRO A 206 5.83 7.71 -3.07
N TRP A 207 5.18 7.53 -4.22
CA TRP A 207 4.17 6.50 -4.43
C TRP A 207 4.68 5.50 -5.45
N PHE A 208 4.55 4.22 -5.17
CA PHE A 208 4.73 3.15 -6.15
C PHE A 208 3.36 2.67 -6.61
N VAL A 209 3.17 2.56 -7.89
CA VAL A 209 1.92 2.05 -8.49
C VAL A 209 2.23 0.75 -9.21
N ALA A 210 1.62 -0.37 -8.79
CA ALA A 210 1.73 -1.65 -9.45
C ALA A 210 0.93 -1.69 -10.77
N GLN A 211 1.31 -2.57 -11.69
CA GLN A 211 0.44 -2.95 -12.80
C GLN A 211 -0.54 -4.02 -12.33
N VAL A 212 -1.83 -3.68 -12.35
CA VAL A 212 -2.89 -4.47 -11.73
C VAL A 212 -4.17 -4.34 -12.53
N SER A 213 -4.65 -5.44 -13.10
CA SER A 213 -5.94 -5.49 -13.77
C SER A 213 -6.49 -6.92 -13.94
N TYR A 214 -5.80 -7.92 -13.41
CA TYR A 214 -6.14 -9.35 -13.53
C TYR A 214 -7.43 -9.70 -12.77
N HIS A 215 -8.33 -10.45 -13.40
CA HIS A 215 -9.50 -11.04 -12.75
C HIS A 215 -9.38 -12.57 -12.62
N VAL A 216 -9.38 -13.27 -13.74
CA VAL A 216 -9.41 -14.74 -13.83
C VAL A 216 -8.71 -15.19 -15.11
N PRO A 217 -8.41 -16.49 -15.29
CA PRO A 217 -7.98 -17.01 -16.58
C PRO A 217 -8.97 -16.63 -17.70
N GLY A 218 -8.43 -16.04 -18.77
CA GLY A 218 -9.21 -15.50 -19.88
C GLY A 218 -9.55 -14.00 -19.76
N ASP A 219 -9.44 -13.42 -18.58
CA ASP A 219 -9.49 -11.97 -18.30
C ASP A 219 -8.30 -11.57 -17.43
N GLU A 220 -7.11 -11.70 -18.02
CA GLU A 220 -5.84 -11.63 -17.29
C GLU A 220 -5.19 -10.25 -17.30
N ALA A 221 -5.70 -9.33 -18.12
CA ALA A 221 -5.18 -7.96 -18.18
C ALA A 221 -6.15 -7.02 -18.92
N SER A 222 -6.18 -5.77 -18.49
CA SER A 222 -6.77 -4.64 -19.22
C SER A 222 -5.66 -3.77 -19.77
N ALA A 223 -5.52 -3.71 -21.09
CA ALA A 223 -4.50 -2.87 -21.73
C ALA A 223 -4.66 -1.39 -21.37
N ASP A 224 -5.90 -0.92 -21.24
CA ASP A 224 -6.23 0.48 -20.96
C ASP A 224 -5.84 0.88 -19.52
N ILE A 225 -6.21 0.07 -18.51
CA ILE A 225 -5.83 0.32 -17.12
C ILE A 225 -4.31 0.20 -16.93
N ARG A 226 -3.66 -0.80 -17.54
CA ARG A 226 -2.20 -0.97 -17.47
C ARG A 226 -1.46 0.21 -18.12
N ALA A 227 -1.93 0.71 -19.25
CA ALA A 227 -1.36 1.90 -19.89
C ALA A 227 -1.51 3.15 -18.98
N ALA A 228 -2.65 3.30 -18.33
CA ALA A 228 -2.89 4.38 -17.38
C ALA A 228 -1.95 4.31 -16.16
N GLN A 229 -1.73 3.13 -15.61
CA GLN A 229 -0.76 2.93 -14.52
C GLN A 229 0.66 3.26 -14.97
N ALA A 230 1.07 2.80 -16.16
CA ALA A 230 2.38 3.09 -16.71
C ALA A 230 2.60 4.59 -17.02
N SER A 231 1.57 5.31 -17.45
CA SER A 231 1.68 6.74 -17.70
C SER A 231 2.01 7.55 -16.43
N LEU A 232 1.55 7.13 -15.26
CA LEU A 232 1.91 7.75 -13.98
C LEU A 232 3.42 7.67 -13.70
N TRP A 233 4.07 6.58 -14.10
CA TRP A 233 5.53 6.43 -13.96
C TRP A 233 6.28 7.32 -14.95
N GLN A 234 5.83 7.32 -16.22
CA GLN A 234 6.44 8.11 -17.31
C GLN A 234 6.38 9.60 -17.03
N GLU A 235 5.32 10.06 -16.39
CA GLU A 235 5.11 11.46 -16.00
C GLU A 235 5.76 11.85 -14.67
N GLY A 236 6.37 10.87 -13.96
CA GLY A 236 7.02 11.12 -12.66
C GLY A 236 6.05 11.40 -11.50
N ILE A 237 4.74 11.15 -11.68
CA ILE A 237 3.73 11.28 -10.61
C ILE A 237 3.93 10.18 -9.58
N ALA A 238 4.27 8.96 -10.05
CA ALA A 238 4.54 7.79 -9.23
C ALA A 238 5.81 7.07 -9.71
N LEU A 239 6.25 6.10 -8.93
CA LEU A 239 7.32 5.16 -9.26
C LEU A 239 6.72 3.83 -9.74
N GLU A 240 7.49 3.10 -10.53
CA GLU A 240 7.08 1.81 -11.05
C GLU A 240 7.02 0.75 -9.95
N GLY A 241 5.83 0.19 -9.70
CA GLY A 241 5.61 -1.01 -8.90
C GLY A 241 5.76 -2.30 -9.73
N PRO A 242 5.56 -3.48 -9.13
CA PRO A 242 5.63 -4.75 -9.84
C PRO A 242 4.44 -4.96 -10.79
N ASP A 243 4.66 -5.75 -11.84
CA ASP A 243 3.60 -6.33 -12.64
C ASP A 243 3.01 -7.54 -11.92
N SER A 244 1.82 -7.36 -11.34
CA SER A 244 1.12 -8.42 -10.63
C SER A 244 0.24 -9.28 -11.55
N ASP A 245 -0.12 -8.79 -12.74
CA ASP A 245 -0.89 -9.54 -13.73
C ASP A 245 -0.07 -10.69 -14.34
N ALA A 246 1.26 -10.60 -14.27
CA ALA A 246 2.17 -11.68 -14.65
C ALA A 246 2.17 -12.87 -13.65
N LEU A 247 1.55 -12.73 -12.48
CA LEU A 247 1.39 -13.80 -11.50
C LEU A 247 0.10 -14.56 -11.82
N LYS A 248 0.22 -15.72 -12.46
CA LYS A 248 -0.89 -16.53 -13.00
C LYS A 248 -0.81 -17.98 -12.53
N GLY A 249 -1.86 -18.75 -12.87
CA GLY A 249 -1.90 -20.19 -12.60
C GLY A 249 -1.69 -20.49 -11.12
N PRO A 250 -0.72 -21.34 -10.73
CA PRO A 250 -0.52 -21.75 -9.33
C PRO A 250 -0.24 -20.63 -8.35
N LEU A 251 0.04 -19.41 -8.85
CA LEU A 251 0.25 -18.22 -8.01
C LEU A 251 -1.06 -17.49 -7.67
N ARG A 252 -2.19 -17.95 -8.21
CA ARG A 252 -3.53 -17.48 -7.87
C ARG A 252 -4.25 -18.48 -6.97
N ASP A 253 -5.19 -17.99 -6.18
CA ASP A 253 -6.05 -18.78 -5.30
C ASP A 253 -7.03 -19.67 -6.08
N SER A 254 -7.83 -20.45 -5.39
CA SER A 254 -8.85 -21.32 -5.98
C SER A 254 -8.29 -22.26 -7.05
N GLY A 255 -7.10 -22.81 -6.82
CA GLY A 255 -6.42 -23.69 -7.76
C GLY A 255 -5.98 -22.97 -9.04
N GLY A 256 -5.64 -21.71 -8.99
CA GLY A 256 -5.17 -20.90 -10.10
C GLY A 256 -6.29 -20.22 -10.91
N LYS A 257 -7.53 -20.26 -10.42
CA LYS A 257 -8.71 -19.71 -11.09
C LYS A 257 -9.24 -18.42 -10.46
N GLY A 258 -8.75 -18.05 -9.27
CA GLY A 258 -9.22 -16.88 -8.55
C GLY A 258 -8.45 -15.59 -8.86
N VAL A 259 -8.98 -14.49 -8.35
CA VAL A 259 -8.40 -13.15 -8.50
C VAL A 259 -7.30 -12.88 -7.47
N HIS A 260 -7.36 -13.54 -6.31
CA HIS A 260 -6.39 -13.32 -5.24
C HIS A 260 -5.18 -14.23 -5.40
N PHE A 261 -4.18 -14.02 -4.57
CA PHE A 261 -2.96 -14.81 -4.59
C PHE A 261 -3.07 -16.06 -3.72
N SER A 262 -2.53 -17.18 -4.21
CA SER A 262 -2.22 -18.36 -3.41
C SER A 262 -1.07 -18.07 -2.43
N GLY A 263 -0.77 -18.96 -1.49
CA GLY A 263 0.39 -18.82 -0.61
C GLY A 263 1.71 -18.58 -1.35
N PRO A 264 2.08 -19.41 -2.35
CA PRO A 264 3.21 -19.14 -3.23
C PRO A 264 3.11 -17.79 -3.96
N GLY A 265 1.92 -17.40 -4.41
CA GLY A 265 1.68 -16.12 -5.07
C GLY A 265 1.94 -14.93 -4.17
N LEU A 266 1.52 -14.97 -2.90
CA LEU A 266 1.80 -13.93 -1.92
C LEU A 266 3.31 -13.76 -1.68
N ARG A 267 4.05 -14.87 -1.57
CA ARG A 267 5.50 -14.85 -1.40
C ARG A 267 6.23 -14.26 -2.61
N GLU A 268 5.84 -14.68 -3.80
CA GLU A 268 6.43 -14.14 -5.04
C GLU A 268 6.07 -12.66 -5.24
N HIS A 269 4.83 -12.27 -4.96
CA HIS A 269 4.41 -10.87 -5.05
C HIS A 269 5.15 -9.98 -4.06
N GLY A 270 5.31 -10.42 -2.80
CA GLY A 270 6.12 -9.73 -1.80
C GLY A 270 7.57 -9.56 -2.23
N LYS A 271 8.18 -10.59 -2.82
CA LYS A 271 9.53 -10.52 -3.38
C LYS A 271 9.63 -9.50 -4.51
N ARG A 272 8.69 -9.48 -5.46
CA ARG A 272 8.67 -8.51 -6.57
C ARG A 272 8.54 -7.07 -6.07
N TRP A 273 7.74 -6.83 -5.06
CA TRP A 273 7.68 -5.53 -4.39
C TRP A 273 9.02 -5.15 -3.76
N ALA A 274 9.66 -6.08 -3.04
CA ALA A 274 10.97 -5.85 -2.44
C ALA A 274 12.06 -5.57 -3.46
N ASP A 275 12.00 -6.21 -4.64
CA ASP A 275 12.93 -5.97 -5.73
C ASP A 275 12.78 -4.55 -6.31
N LYS A 276 11.54 -4.08 -6.57
CA LYS A 276 11.26 -2.73 -7.07
C LYS A 276 11.66 -1.64 -6.07
N VAL A 277 11.18 -1.76 -4.84
CA VAL A 277 11.44 -0.80 -3.77
C VAL A 277 12.93 -0.78 -3.40
N GLY A 278 13.56 -1.95 -3.24
CA GLY A 278 14.97 -2.06 -2.89
C GLY A 278 15.91 -1.55 -3.99
N ALA A 279 15.57 -1.71 -5.26
CA ALA A 279 16.31 -1.13 -6.36
C ALA A 279 16.24 0.40 -6.34
N TRP A 280 15.07 0.97 -6.07
CA TRP A 280 14.91 2.42 -5.95
C TRP A 280 15.67 2.97 -4.73
N ILE A 281 15.59 2.34 -3.54
CA ILE A 281 16.32 2.79 -2.35
C ILE A 281 17.84 2.82 -2.61
N ALA A 282 18.38 1.85 -3.36
CA ALA A 282 19.79 1.81 -3.73
C ALA A 282 20.19 2.84 -4.81
N SER A 283 19.22 3.53 -5.43
CA SER A 283 19.48 4.48 -6.50
C SER A 283 19.78 5.91 -5.98
N PRO A 284 20.53 6.73 -6.74
CA PRO A 284 20.73 8.15 -6.37
C PRO A 284 19.43 8.96 -6.29
N ALA A 285 18.36 8.54 -6.95
CA ALA A 285 17.06 9.22 -6.91
C ALA A 285 16.41 9.20 -5.53
N ALA A 286 16.56 8.11 -4.77
CA ALA A 286 16.01 8.00 -3.41
C ALA A 286 16.69 8.97 -2.42
N HIS A 287 17.94 9.35 -2.67
CA HIS A 287 18.73 10.21 -1.78
C HIS A 287 18.46 11.71 -2.03
N ARG A 288 18.00 12.09 -3.23
CA ARG A 288 17.65 13.49 -3.54
C ARG A 288 16.41 13.98 -2.81
N ASN A 289 15.47 13.10 -2.52
CA ASN A 289 14.25 13.46 -1.79
C ASN A 289 14.45 13.63 -0.28
N SER A 290 15.59 13.21 0.28
CA SER A 290 15.91 13.35 1.71
C SER A 290 16.65 14.65 2.06
N THR A 291 17.12 15.43 1.07
CA THR A 291 17.91 16.66 1.27
C THR A 291 17.13 17.96 1.07
N THR A 292 15.85 17.90 0.74
CA THR A 292 14.97 19.06 0.48
C THR A 292 13.87 19.23 1.55
N GLN A 293 14.12 18.75 2.76
CA GLN A 293 13.22 18.96 3.92
C GLN A 293 13.91 19.77 5.00
#